data_00b587207cdab5673185aa244de49073
#
_entry.id   00b587207cdab5673185aa244de49073
#
_cell.length_a   1.000
_cell.length_b   1.000
_cell.length_c   1.000
_cell.angle_alpha   90.00
_cell.angle_beta   90.00
_cell.angle_gamma   90.00
#
_symmetry.space_group_name_H-M   'P 1'
#
loop_
_entity.id
_entity.type
_entity.pdbx_description
1 polymer ?
#
loop_
_entity_poly.entity_id
_entity_poly.type
_entity_poly.pdbx_seq_one_letter_code
_entity_poly.pdbx_strand_id
1 'polypeptide(L)'
;GEDGPSQMGLEDLAMMAAQPGVVVLYPSDAVSAYRLVESMANHQGMVYMRTGRPKTPILYGSDESFTIGGSKVLRQGAKDQLTIVAAGVTVFEALKAYDELQAAGIAVRIIDLYSVAPIDVSTLLQASKATNSRFLTVEDHYLHGGIGDAVLSALAGEGIRLTKMGITQIPHSGKPDQLLDHYGISARAIVEKVKQLV
;
A
#
# COMPACT_ATOMS: atom_id res chain seq x y z
N GLY A 1 -1.40 2.68 16.25
CA GLY A 1 -2.52 3.11 17.07
C GLY A 1 -2.25 3.06 18.56
N GLU A 2 -3.28 3.19 19.36
CA GLU A 2 -3.18 3.31 20.83
C GLU A 2 -2.66 2.04 21.51
N ASP A 3 -2.90 0.88 20.93
CA ASP A 3 -2.49 -0.41 21.50
C ASP A 3 -0.98 -0.67 21.39
N GLY A 4 -0.31 0.02 20.48
CA GLY A 4 1.13 -0.10 20.27
C GLY A 4 1.61 -1.44 19.70
N PRO A 5 2.92 -1.65 19.64
CA PRO A 5 3.54 -2.76 18.90
C PRO A 5 3.30 -4.15 19.53
N SER A 6 2.93 -4.22 20.79
CA SER A 6 2.63 -5.49 21.46
C SER A 6 1.30 -6.11 21.00
N GLN A 7 0.41 -5.31 20.44
CA GLN A 7 -0.92 -5.71 19.96
C GLN A 7 -1.06 -5.55 18.46
N MET A 8 -0.26 -4.65 17.85
CA MET A 8 -0.35 -4.23 16.47
C MET A 8 1.03 -4.43 15.82
N GLY A 9 1.40 -5.69 15.60
CA GLY A 9 2.69 -6.04 14.97
C GLY A 9 2.79 -5.47 13.56
N LEU A 10 3.99 -5.02 13.18
CA LEU A 10 4.29 -4.43 11.87
C LEU A 10 5.14 -5.34 10.99
N GLU A 11 5.42 -6.55 11.42
CA GLU A 11 6.21 -7.58 10.74
C GLU A 11 5.37 -8.68 10.10
N ASP A 12 4.06 -8.66 10.30
CA ASP A 12 3.13 -9.72 9.95
C ASP A 12 3.06 -10.01 8.44
N LEU A 13 3.05 -8.97 7.58
CA LEU A 13 3.05 -9.17 6.13
C LEU A 13 4.32 -9.92 5.69
N ALA A 14 5.49 -9.53 6.22
CA ALA A 14 6.76 -10.19 5.94
C ALA A 14 6.76 -11.66 6.40
N MET A 15 6.32 -11.91 7.64
CA MET A 15 6.27 -13.25 8.22
C MET A 15 5.38 -14.19 7.43
N MET A 16 4.22 -13.70 7.01
CA MET A 16 3.26 -14.51 6.27
C MET A 16 3.69 -14.69 4.80
N ALA A 17 4.21 -13.65 4.16
CA ALA A 17 4.70 -13.74 2.79
C ALA A 17 5.94 -14.64 2.65
N ALA A 18 6.68 -14.88 3.72
CA ALA A 18 7.81 -15.81 3.71
C ALA A 18 7.39 -17.29 3.59
N GLN A 19 6.11 -17.61 3.81
CA GLN A 19 5.62 -18.98 3.73
C GLN A 19 5.27 -19.35 2.28
N PRO A 20 5.77 -20.47 1.73
CA PRO A 20 5.46 -20.86 0.36
C PRO A 20 3.94 -21.05 0.12
N GLY A 21 3.41 -20.41 -0.91
CA GLY A 21 2.02 -20.56 -1.32
C GLY A 21 0.98 -19.86 -0.45
N VAL A 22 1.41 -19.06 0.53
CA VAL A 22 0.49 -18.25 1.33
C VAL A 22 0.02 -17.03 0.55
N VAL A 23 -1.28 -16.77 0.60
CA VAL A 23 -1.87 -15.53 0.12
C VAL A 23 -1.84 -14.49 1.24
N VAL A 24 -1.39 -13.28 0.93
CA VAL A 24 -1.31 -12.16 1.88
C VAL A 24 -2.11 -10.97 1.35
N LEU A 25 -3.14 -10.57 2.09
CA LEU A 25 -4.09 -9.53 1.71
C LEU A 25 -4.10 -8.39 2.74
N TYR A 26 -4.23 -7.16 2.26
CA TYR A 26 -4.37 -5.99 3.12
C TYR A 26 -5.41 -5.01 2.56
N PRO A 27 -6.70 -5.19 2.88
CA PRO A 27 -7.78 -4.31 2.44
C PRO A 27 -7.65 -2.91 3.04
N SER A 28 -8.16 -1.91 2.29
CA SER A 28 -8.12 -0.51 2.69
C SER A 28 -9.39 -0.02 3.38
N ASP A 29 -10.54 -0.62 3.06
CA ASP A 29 -11.84 -0.24 3.64
C ASP A 29 -12.74 -1.46 3.93
N ALA A 30 -13.93 -1.21 4.46
CA ALA A 30 -14.88 -2.26 4.80
C ALA A 30 -15.39 -3.04 3.58
N VAL A 31 -15.51 -2.39 2.42
CA VAL A 31 -15.98 -3.05 1.18
C VAL A 31 -14.91 -4.00 0.66
N SER A 32 -13.67 -3.53 0.54
CA SER A 32 -12.55 -4.38 0.12
C SER A 32 -12.33 -5.53 1.10
N ALA A 33 -12.45 -5.29 2.42
CA ALA A 33 -12.35 -6.35 3.43
C ALA A 33 -13.44 -7.41 3.24
N TYR A 34 -14.71 -7.00 3.09
CA TYR A 34 -15.82 -7.92 2.85
C TYR A 34 -15.63 -8.75 1.59
N ARG A 35 -15.28 -8.10 0.46
CA ARG A 35 -15.08 -8.78 -0.82
C ARG A 35 -13.88 -9.72 -0.82
N LEU A 36 -12.81 -9.35 -0.13
CA LEU A 36 -11.65 -10.22 0.02
C LEU A 36 -11.95 -11.44 0.91
N VAL A 37 -12.82 -11.32 1.93
CA VAL A 37 -13.30 -12.49 2.70
C VAL A 37 -14.05 -13.45 1.80
N GLU A 38 -14.90 -12.97 0.87
CA GLU A 38 -15.55 -13.83 -0.12
C GLU A 38 -14.52 -14.56 -1.01
N SER A 39 -13.47 -13.86 -1.44
CA SER A 39 -12.38 -14.44 -2.24
C SER A 39 -11.58 -15.47 -1.44
N MET A 40 -11.31 -15.21 -0.15
CA MET A 40 -10.64 -16.14 0.76
C MET A 40 -11.47 -17.42 0.96
N ALA A 41 -12.77 -17.30 1.14
CA ALA A 41 -13.67 -18.44 1.36
C ALA A 41 -13.69 -19.41 0.17
N ASN A 42 -13.40 -18.93 -1.03
CA ASN A 42 -13.34 -19.72 -2.26
C ASN A 42 -11.90 -20.17 -2.63
N HIS A 43 -10.89 -19.78 -1.84
CA HIS A 43 -9.50 -20.14 -2.08
C HIS A 43 -9.12 -21.42 -1.32
N GLN A 44 -8.43 -22.32 -2.00
CA GLN A 44 -7.82 -23.48 -1.35
C GLN A 44 -6.35 -23.19 -1.03
N GLY A 45 -6.04 -23.12 0.24
CA GLY A 45 -4.69 -22.80 0.73
C GLY A 45 -4.73 -21.90 1.94
N MET A 46 -3.55 -21.51 2.40
CA MET A 46 -3.43 -20.59 3.53
C MET A 46 -3.59 -19.16 3.03
N VAL A 47 -4.48 -18.40 3.68
CA VAL A 47 -4.66 -16.97 3.43
C VAL A 47 -4.50 -16.19 4.73
N TYR A 48 -3.67 -15.18 4.71
CA TYR A 48 -3.56 -14.19 5.75
C TYR A 48 -4.16 -12.87 5.28
N MET A 49 -5.02 -12.26 6.07
CA MET A 49 -5.55 -10.93 5.79
C MET A 49 -5.31 -10.02 7.00
N ARG A 50 -4.53 -8.97 6.79
CA ARG A 50 -4.36 -7.91 7.78
C ARG A 50 -5.59 -7.01 7.76
N THR A 51 -6.21 -6.76 8.90
CA THR A 51 -7.28 -5.76 9.04
C THR A 51 -6.85 -4.69 10.02
N GLY A 52 -7.16 -3.43 9.68
CA GLY A 52 -6.96 -2.31 10.59
C GLY A 52 -8.04 -2.23 11.65
N ARG A 53 -7.71 -1.74 12.86
CA ARG A 53 -8.67 -1.53 13.95
C ARG A 53 -9.49 -0.25 13.81
N PRO A 54 -8.92 0.90 13.37
CA PRO A 54 -9.67 2.14 13.21
C PRO A 54 -10.74 2.02 12.12
N LYS A 55 -11.80 2.77 12.26
CA LYS A 55 -12.77 2.97 11.18
C LYS A 55 -12.11 3.75 10.05
N THR A 56 -12.22 3.24 8.83
CA THR A 56 -11.78 3.94 7.62
C THR A 56 -13.00 4.49 6.87
N PRO A 57 -12.84 5.57 6.10
CA PRO A 57 -13.86 5.97 5.12
C PRO A 57 -14.12 4.85 4.12
N ILE A 58 -15.33 4.80 3.57
CA ILE A 58 -15.64 3.88 2.47
C ILE A 58 -15.02 4.45 1.18
N LEU A 59 -14.20 3.65 0.54
CA LEU A 59 -13.46 4.00 -0.67
C LEU A 59 -14.11 3.40 -1.91
N TYR A 60 -14.63 2.19 -1.80
CA TYR A 60 -15.13 1.40 -2.92
C TYR A 60 -16.65 1.25 -2.93
N GLY A 61 -17.21 1.13 -4.12
CA GLY A 61 -18.62 0.79 -4.29
C GLY A 61 -18.90 -0.66 -3.86
N SER A 62 -20.12 -0.90 -3.39
CA SER A 62 -20.54 -2.22 -2.88
C SER A 62 -20.52 -3.34 -3.93
N ASP A 63 -20.53 -2.99 -5.20
CA ASP A 63 -20.52 -3.91 -6.36
C ASP A 63 -19.11 -4.19 -6.91
N GLU A 64 -18.08 -3.54 -6.37
CA GLU A 64 -16.72 -3.77 -6.81
C GLU A 64 -16.20 -5.17 -6.46
N SER A 65 -15.43 -5.76 -7.37
CA SER A 65 -14.82 -7.06 -7.20
C SER A 65 -13.35 -6.94 -6.77
N PHE A 66 -12.94 -7.88 -5.92
CA PHE A 66 -11.57 -7.99 -5.44
C PHE A 66 -11.09 -9.43 -5.61
N THR A 67 -10.08 -9.63 -6.44
CA THR A 67 -9.51 -10.97 -6.71
C THR A 67 -8.14 -11.09 -6.04
N ILE A 68 -7.82 -12.27 -5.55
CA ILE A 68 -6.47 -12.60 -5.07
C ILE A 68 -5.48 -12.37 -6.22
N GLY A 69 -4.40 -11.66 -5.94
CA GLY A 69 -3.41 -11.29 -6.95
C GLY A 69 -3.72 -10.00 -7.71
N GLY A 70 -4.77 -9.26 -7.32
CA GLY A 70 -5.15 -7.99 -7.94
C GLY A 70 -4.72 -6.76 -7.14
N SER A 71 -4.93 -5.59 -7.76
CA SER A 71 -4.77 -4.27 -7.17
C SER A 71 -5.80 -3.31 -7.76
N LYS A 72 -5.91 -2.08 -7.22
CA LYS A 72 -6.78 -1.03 -7.76
C LYS A 72 -5.99 0.22 -8.08
N VAL A 73 -6.12 0.72 -9.31
CA VAL A 73 -5.62 2.04 -9.69
C VAL A 73 -6.64 3.09 -9.27
N LEU A 74 -6.36 3.82 -8.21
CA LEU A 74 -7.28 4.80 -7.62
C LEU A 74 -7.21 6.16 -8.29
N ARG A 75 -6.01 6.55 -8.73
CA ARG A 75 -5.76 7.81 -9.43
C ARG A 75 -4.76 7.56 -10.55
N GLN A 76 -5.03 8.15 -11.70
CA GLN A 76 -4.09 8.10 -12.83
C GLN A 76 -4.35 9.24 -13.81
N GLY A 77 -3.30 9.66 -14.50
CA GLY A 77 -3.34 10.66 -15.56
C GLY A 77 -2.29 10.39 -16.63
N ALA A 78 -2.41 11.10 -17.75
CA ALA A 78 -1.49 10.92 -18.88
C ALA A 78 -0.07 11.50 -18.64
N LYS A 79 0.09 12.32 -17.61
CA LYS A 79 1.36 13.02 -17.28
C LYS A 79 1.92 12.61 -15.93
N ASP A 80 1.54 11.43 -15.43
CA ASP A 80 2.03 10.94 -14.14
C ASP A 80 3.56 10.82 -14.15
N GLN A 81 4.19 11.39 -13.14
CA GLN A 81 5.65 11.44 -13.01
C GLN A 81 6.19 10.33 -12.11
N LEU A 82 5.31 9.78 -11.24
CA LEU A 82 5.65 8.79 -10.23
C LEU A 82 4.42 7.97 -9.86
N THR A 83 4.61 6.69 -9.55
CA THR A 83 3.56 5.82 -8.99
C THR A 83 3.74 5.69 -7.48
N ILE A 84 2.70 6.04 -6.71
CA ILE A 84 2.63 5.75 -5.28
C ILE A 84 1.86 4.44 -5.10
N VAL A 85 2.47 3.47 -4.43
CA VAL A 85 1.86 2.18 -4.09
C VAL A 85 1.67 2.12 -2.59
N ALA A 86 0.45 1.89 -2.17
CA ALA A 86 0.07 1.82 -0.76
C ALA A 86 -0.92 0.66 -0.54
N ALA A 87 -1.19 0.28 0.70
CA ALA A 87 -2.24 -0.66 1.07
C ALA A 87 -2.80 -0.30 2.46
N GLY A 88 -4.03 -0.72 2.73
CA GLY A 88 -4.66 -0.48 4.01
C GLY A 88 -4.75 1.00 4.36
N VAL A 89 -4.32 1.36 5.57
CA VAL A 89 -4.46 2.73 6.08
C VAL A 89 -3.63 3.75 5.31
N THR A 90 -2.49 3.36 4.74
CA THR A 90 -1.61 4.28 4.00
C THR A 90 -2.20 4.71 2.65
N VAL A 91 -3.20 4.00 2.12
CA VAL A 91 -3.96 4.42 0.94
C VAL A 91 -4.64 5.76 1.17
N PHE A 92 -5.21 5.99 2.35
CA PHE A 92 -5.88 7.26 2.66
C PHE A 92 -4.88 8.41 2.76
N GLU A 93 -3.69 8.17 3.29
CA GLU A 93 -2.62 9.17 3.31
C GLU A 93 -2.11 9.48 1.89
N ALA A 94 -1.98 8.46 1.04
CA ALA A 94 -1.63 8.65 -0.36
C ALA A 94 -2.69 9.45 -1.14
N LEU A 95 -3.98 9.22 -0.87
CA LEU A 95 -5.07 9.98 -1.51
C LEU A 95 -5.09 11.45 -1.05
N LYS A 96 -4.89 11.73 0.25
CA LYS A 96 -4.74 13.10 0.75
C LYS A 96 -3.53 13.80 0.10
N ALA A 97 -2.39 13.09 0.02
CA ALA A 97 -1.19 13.61 -0.64
C ALA A 97 -1.42 13.88 -2.15
N TYR A 98 -2.20 13.04 -2.82
CA TYR A 98 -2.57 13.23 -4.22
C TYR A 98 -3.24 14.58 -4.44
N ASP A 99 -4.23 14.96 -3.61
CA ASP A 99 -4.96 16.21 -3.76
C ASP A 99 -4.02 17.43 -3.61
N GLU A 100 -3.09 17.39 -2.64
CA GLU A 100 -2.08 18.45 -2.45
C GLU A 100 -1.08 18.52 -3.60
N LEU A 101 -0.62 17.36 -4.11
CA LEU A 101 0.31 17.28 -5.24
C LEU A 101 -0.33 17.79 -6.52
N GLN A 102 -1.59 17.46 -6.78
CA GLN A 102 -2.34 17.98 -7.92
C GLN A 102 -2.48 19.50 -7.86
N ALA A 103 -2.78 20.07 -6.69
CA ALA A 103 -2.84 21.50 -6.49
C ALA A 103 -1.48 22.18 -6.72
N ALA A 104 -0.37 21.46 -6.50
CA ALA A 104 0.99 21.92 -6.79
C ALA A 104 1.45 21.64 -8.23
N GLY A 105 0.60 21.10 -9.09
CA GLY A 105 0.92 20.79 -10.49
C GLY A 105 1.78 19.53 -10.66
N ILE A 106 1.88 18.67 -9.64
CA ILE A 106 2.62 17.41 -9.68
C ILE A 106 1.64 16.26 -9.90
N ALA A 107 1.68 15.65 -11.07
CA ALA A 107 0.83 14.52 -11.40
C ALA A 107 1.46 13.20 -10.93
N VAL A 108 0.70 12.41 -10.18
CA VAL A 108 1.11 11.11 -9.68
C VAL A 108 -0.01 10.08 -9.84
N ARG A 109 0.36 8.80 -9.92
CA ARG A 109 -0.55 7.66 -9.91
C ARG A 109 -0.64 7.08 -8.51
N ILE A 110 -1.84 6.62 -8.10
CA ILE A 110 -2.05 5.94 -6.82
C ILE A 110 -2.56 4.53 -7.10
N ILE A 111 -1.91 3.53 -6.51
CA ILE A 111 -2.32 2.13 -6.55
C ILE A 111 -2.56 1.64 -5.12
N ASP A 112 -3.76 1.09 -4.87
CA ASP A 112 -4.05 0.27 -3.70
C ASP A 112 -3.65 -1.18 -4.01
N LEU A 113 -2.55 -1.62 -3.41
CA LEU A 113 -2.00 -2.97 -3.55
C LEU A 113 -2.57 -3.89 -2.46
N TYR A 114 -3.87 -4.13 -2.50
CA TYR A 114 -4.56 -4.94 -1.49
C TYR A 114 -4.13 -6.42 -1.47
N SER A 115 -3.52 -6.93 -2.56
CA SER A 115 -2.92 -8.27 -2.61
C SER A 115 -1.39 -8.13 -2.64
N VAL A 116 -0.76 -8.43 -1.50
CA VAL A 116 0.69 -8.35 -1.33
C VAL A 116 1.38 -9.60 -1.86
N ALA A 117 0.73 -10.76 -1.66
CA ALA A 117 1.16 -12.04 -2.21
C ALA A 117 -0.08 -12.90 -2.55
N PRO A 118 -0.25 -13.37 -3.80
CA PRO A 118 0.52 -12.95 -4.98
C PRO A 118 0.29 -11.47 -5.31
N ILE A 119 1.28 -10.85 -5.94
CA ILE A 119 1.24 -9.43 -6.31
C ILE A 119 0.74 -9.23 -7.75
N ASP A 120 0.08 -8.11 -8.03
CA ASP A 120 -0.42 -7.74 -9.37
C ASP A 120 0.72 -7.17 -10.24
N VAL A 121 1.50 -8.07 -10.83
CA VAL A 121 2.61 -7.71 -11.72
C VAL A 121 2.13 -6.91 -12.94
N SER A 122 0.97 -7.28 -13.49
CA SER A 122 0.43 -6.64 -14.70
C SER A 122 0.16 -5.16 -14.50
N THR A 123 -0.55 -4.79 -13.43
CA THR A 123 -0.83 -3.38 -13.11
C THR A 123 0.44 -2.61 -12.78
N LEU A 124 1.37 -3.22 -12.06
CA LEU A 124 2.66 -2.58 -11.74
C LEU A 124 3.51 -2.34 -12.98
N LEU A 125 3.56 -3.26 -13.95
CA LEU A 125 4.26 -3.06 -15.23
C LEU A 125 3.64 -1.93 -16.05
N GLN A 126 2.31 -1.83 -16.09
CA GLN A 126 1.64 -0.72 -16.76
C GLN A 126 1.96 0.62 -16.08
N ALA A 127 1.98 0.65 -14.77
CA ALA A 127 2.36 1.83 -13.99
C ALA A 127 3.83 2.22 -14.23
N SER A 128 4.75 1.25 -14.28
CA SER A 128 6.16 1.46 -14.59
C SER A 128 6.34 2.19 -15.92
N LYS A 129 5.68 1.72 -16.98
CA LYS A 129 5.71 2.37 -18.29
C LYS A 129 5.15 3.80 -18.27
N ALA A 130 4.11 4.03 -17.49
CA ALA A 130 3.45 5.33 -17.41
C ALA A 130 4.23 6.39 -16.61
N THR A 131 5.10 5.97 -15.71
CA THR A 131 5.81 6.86 -14.78
C THR A 131 7.33 6.79 -14.88
N ASN A 132 7.87 6.39 -16.05
CA ASN A 132 9.32 6.22 -16.30
C ASN A 132 9.99 5.37 -15.22
N SER A 133 9.35 4.28 -14.82
CA SER A 133 9.83 3.32 -13.82
C SER A 133 10.07 3.92 -12.42
N ARG A 134 9.39 5.02 -12.07
CA ARG A 134 9.52 5.68 -10.76
C ARG A 134 8.41 5.25 -9.82
N PHE A 135 8.80 4.72 -8.66
CA PHE A 135 7.89 4.24 -7.63
C PHE A 135 8.21 4.82 -6.25
N LEU A 136 7.16 5.05 -5.47
CA LEU A 136 7.20 5.30 -4.04
C LEU A 136 6.27 4.31 -3.37
N THR A 137 6.75 3.46 -2.47
CA THR A 137 5.88 2.66 -1.62
C THR A 137 5.70 3.31 -0.27
N VAL A 138 4.47 3.26 0.26
CA VAL A 138 4.13 3.81 1.57
C VAL A 138 3.42 2.72 2.36
N GLU A 139 4.01 2.31 3.48
CA GLU A 139 3.54 1.16 4.24
C GLU A 139 3.63 1.38 5.76
N ASP A 140 2.60 0.99 6.48
CA ASP A 140 2.60 0.84 7.93
C ASP A 140 3.17 -0.53 8.32
N HIS A 141 4.37 -0.77 7.85
CA HIS A 141 5.16 -1.99 8.02
C HIS A 141 6.63 -1.58 8.11
N TYR A 142 7.48 -2.45 8.62
CA TYR A 142 8.93 -2.23 8.53
C TYR A 142 9.37 -2.26 7.06
N LEU A 143 10.49 -1.57 6.75
CA LEU A 143 11.00 -1.48 5.38
C LEU A 143 11.44 -2.81 4.77
N HIS A 144 11.61 -3.85 5.60
CA HIS A 144 12.02 -5.18 5.18
C HIS A 144 10.83 -6.14 5.10
N GLY A 145 10.67 -6.80 3.96
CA GLY A 145 9.66 -7.83 3.73
C GLY A 145 8.22 -7.33 3.52
N GLY A 146 8.00 -6.01 3.47
CA GLY A 146 6.70 -5.41 3.22
C GLY A 146 6.40 -5.17 1.75
N ILE A 147 5.49 -4.23 1.49
CA ILE A 147 5.02 -3.86 0.14
C ILE A 147 6.18 -3.44 -0.77
N GLY A 148 7.13 -2.65 -0.24
CA GLY A 148 8.28 -2.18 -1.01
C GLY A 148 9.13 -3.33 -1.54
N ASP A 149 9.40 -4.34 -0.73
CA ASP A 149 10.16 -5.51 -1.16
C ASP A 149 9.36 -6.40 -2.12
N ALA A 150 8.04 -6.52 -1.92
CA ALA A 150 7.17 -7.24 -2.85
C ALA A 150 7.19 -6.61 -4.26
N VAL A 151 7.09 -5.27 -4.35
CA VAL A 151 7.17 -4.53 -5.62
C VAL A 151 8.55 -4.68 -6.26
N LEU A 152 9.65 -4.53 -5.48
CA LEU A 152 11.02 -4.73 -5.98
C LEU A 152 11.23 -6.13 -6.53
N SER A 153 10.77 -7.15 -5.82
CA SER A 153 10.89 -8.54 -6.27
C SER A 153 10.10 -8.80 -7.54
N ALA A 154 8.88 -8.27 -7.61
CA ALA A 154 8.00 -8.44 -8.77
C ALA A 154 8.53 -7.77 -10.04
N LEU A 155 9.24 -6.66 -9.90
CA LEU A 155 9.76 -5.84 -11.01
C LEU A 155 11.30 -5.84 -11.09
N ALA A 156 11.96 -6.84 -10.52
CA ALA A 156 13.43 -6.88 -10.43
C ALA A 156 14.17 -6.77 -11.78
N GLY A 157 13.57 -7.26 -12.88
CA GLY A 157 14.13 -7.18 -14.22
C GLY A 157 13.82 -5.90 -14.99
N GLU A 158 12.96 -5.02 -14.44
CA GLU A 158 12.35 -3.91 -15.18
C GLU A 158 13.08 -2.56 -15.00
N GLY A 159 14.20 -2.53 -14.28
CA GLY A 159 15.01 -1.32 -14.09
C GLY A 159 14.28 -0.20 -13.32
N ILE A 160 13.37 -0.55 -12.40
CA ILE A 160 12.61 0.43 -11.62
C ILE A 160 13.51 1.19 -10.64
N ARG A 161 13.11 2.43 -10.35
CA ARG A 161 13.63 3.25 -9.26
C ARG A 161 12.55 3.33 -8.19
N LEU A 162 12.76 2.64 -7.08
CA LEU A 162 11.79 2.58 -6.00
C LEU A 162 12.37 3.20 -4.74
N THR A 163 11.60 4.12 -4.14
CA THR A 163 11.83 4.65 -2.80
C THR A 163 10.80 4.03 -1.86
N LYS A 164 11.24 3.59 -0.68
CA LYS A 164 10.34 3.04 0.34
C LYS A 164 10.12 4.05 1.45
N MET A 165 8.88 4.24 1.87
CA MET A 165 8.48 4.92 3.09
C MET A 165 7.80 3.90 3.99
N GLY A 166 8.31 3.71 5.20
CA GLY A 166 7.81 2.74 6.17
C GLY A 166 8.46 2.96 7.52
N ILE A 167 8.21 2.06 8.45
CA ILE A 167 8.63 2.19 9.84
C ILE A 167 10.08 1.67 9.97
N THR A 168 10.94 2.43 10.65
CA THR A 168 12.37 2.12 10.80
C THR A 168 12.78 1.80 12.23
N GLN A 169 11.85 1.90 13.18
CA GLN A 169 12.10 1.64 14.61
C GLN A 169 10.83 1.05 15.24
N ILE A 170 10.97 0.44 16.42
CA ILE A 170 9.80 -0.07 17.15
C ILE A 170 8.90 1.12 17.52
N PRO A 171 7.63 1.13 17.06
CA PRO A 171 6.75 2.26 17.30
C PRO A 171 6.25 2.31 18.73
N HIS A 172 5.86 3.50 19.17
CA HIS A 172 5.17 3.72 20.43
C HIS A 172 3.65 3.66 20.27
N SER A 173 2.94 3.51 21.38
CA SER A 173 1.49 3.73 21.43
C SER A 173 1.19 5.22 21.28
N GLY A 174 0.10 5.55 20.60
CA GLY A 174 -0.31 6.92 20.40
C GLY A 174 -1.51 7.06 19.48
N LYS A 175 -1.96 8.28 19.26
CA LYS A 175 -3.04 8.57 18.31
C LYS A 175 -2.58 8.28 16.88
N PRO A 176 -3.40 7.60 16.05
CA PRO A 176 -3.01 7.20 14.71
C PRO A 176 -2.40 8.31 13.86
N ASP A 177 -3.06 9.47 13.76
CA ASP A 177 -2.57 10.59 12.94
C ASP A 177 -1.20 11.11 13.40
N GLN A 178 -0.98 11.17 14.72
CA GLN A 178 0.31 11.60 15.28
C GLN A 178 1.41 10.57 14.99
N LEU A 179 1.08 9.28 15.03
CA LEU A 179 2.04 8.22 14.73
C LEU A 179 2.40 8.18 13.24
N LEU A 180 1.42 8.32 12.34
CA LEU A 180 1.66 8.39 10.90
C LEU A 180 2.62 9.55 10.56
N ASP A 181 2.41 10.71 11.20
CA ASP A 181 3.28 11.86 11.00
C ASP A 181 4.67 11.68 11.62
N HIS A 182 4.72 11.19 12.87
CA HIS A 182 5.98 10.95 13.59
C HIS A 182 6.89 9.94 12.87
N TYR A 183 6.30 8.88 12.32
CA TYR A 183 7.05 7.85 11.59
C TYR A 183 7.23 8.15 10.10
N GLY A 184 6.81 9.32 9.63
CA GLY A 184 7.08 9.81 8.29
C GLY A 184 6.31 9.09 7.18
N ILE A 185 5.10 8.61 7.47
CA ILE A 185 4.20 7.96 6.49
C ILE A 185 2.85 8.67 6.38
N SER A 186 2.74 9.91 6.89
CA SER A 186 1.58 10.79 6.72
C SER A 186 1.52 11.39 5.31
N ALA A 187 0.35 11.95 4.95
CA ALA A 187 0.16 12.67 3.70
C ALA A 187 1.20 13.77 3.50
N ARG A 188 1.49 14.57 4.54
CA ARG A 188 2.53 15.60 4.51
C ARG A 188 3.90 15.02 4.15
N ALA A 189 4.31 13.93 4.81
CA ALA A 189 5.59 13.28 4.54
C ALA A 189 5.65 12.71 3.10
N ILE A 190 4.54 12.17 2.59
CA ILE A 190 4.43 11.69 1.20
C ILE A 190 4.62 12.86 0.22
N VAL A 191 3.95 14.00 0.43
CA VAL A 191 4.09 15.19 -0.41
C VAL A 191 5.53 15.68 -0.44
N GLU A 192 6.17 15.80 0.72
CA GLU A 192 7.56 16.21 0.83
C GLU A 192 8.50 15.24 0.09
N LYS A 193 8.27 13.93 0.24
CA LYS A 193 9.06 12.90 -0.44
C LYS A 193 8.88 12.94 -1.95
N VAL A 194 7.65 13.04 -2.44
CA VAL A 194 7.38 13.12 -3.89
C VAL A 194 8.07 14.34 -4.50
N LYS A 195 8.00 15.52 -3.87
CA LYS A 195 8.69 16.74 -4.34
C LYS A 195 10.21 16.59 -4.45
N GLN A 196 10.81 15.66 -3.73
CA GLN A 196 12.25 15.35 -3.83
C GLN A 196 12.58 14.39 -4.97
N LEU A 197 11.59 13.64 -5.47
CA LEU A 197 11.78 12.55 -6.43
C LEU A 197 11.42 12.95 -7.88
N VAL A 198 10.68 14.04 -8.08
CA VAL A 198 10.18 14.49 -9.39
C VAL A 198 10.86 15.74 -9.91
#